data_3d38d0d65db488b73eac42e267c22fdc
#
_entry.id   3d38d0d65db488b73eac42e267c22fdc
#
_cell.length_a   1.000
_cell.length_b   1.000
_cell.length_c   1.000
_cell.angle_alpha   90.00
_cell.angle_beta   90.00
_cell.angle_gamma   90.00
#
_symmetry.space_group_name_H-M   'P 1'
#
loop_
_entity.id
_entity.type
_entity.pdbx_description
1 polymer ?
#
loop_
_entity_poly.entity_id
_entity_poly.type
_entity_poly.pdbx_seq_one_letter_code
_entity_poly.pdbx_strand_id
1 'polypeptide(L)'
;MWTELTGEQIGRERMRFFERLKAAASAEWRVYTEHPFTNAMADGLLVEAAFRHYLVQDYLFLIEFARAYALAVYKAPKLADMREAAAGLSAILDVEMNLHVKLCAGWGLSPHDLERAPPAIETLAYTRYVLDTGMRGDLLALQVALAPCVIGYAEIAARLAARPEAYAETNPYRGWIAEYAGAPYQAVAAKARAHLERLADSYSTPAREAELIAIFKEATRLEIEFWEMGWRAGQRGD
;
A
#
# COMPACT_ATOMS: atom_id res chain seq x y z
N MET A 1 29.08 -27.09 -18.63
CA MET A 1 29.74 -26.58 -17.44
C MET A 1 28.63 -26.05 -16.54
N TRP A 2 28.25 -26.82 -15.52
CA TRP A 2 27.22 -26.44 -14.55
C TRP A 2 27.88 -25.53 -13.52
N THR A 3 27.48 -24.28 -13.45
CA THR A 3 27.92 -23.36 -12.39
C THR A 3 27.20 -23.78 -11.13
N GLU A 4 27.90 -24.29 -10.12
CA GLU A 4 27.34 -24.54 -8.81
C GLU A 4 26.87 -23.20 -8.21
N LEU A 5 25.61 -23.14 -7.80
CA LEU A 5 25.03 -21.99 -7.14
C LEU A 5 25.71 -21.82 -5.78
N THR A 6 26.06 -20.60 -5.42
CA THR A 6 26.59 -20.27 -4.09
C THR A 6 25.52 -20.45 -3.02
N GLY A 7 25.93 -20.65 -1.76
CA GLY A 7 24.99 -20.81 -0.64
C GLY A 7 23.98 -19.65 -0.52
N GLU A 8 24.37 -18.43 -0.87
CA GLU A 8 23.48 -17.26 -0.93
C GLU A 8 22.44 -17.35 -2.07
N GLN A 9 22.82 -17.89 -3.24
CA GLN A 9 21.92 -18.10 -4.36
C GLN A 9 20.89 -19.17 -4.03
N ILE A 10 21.29 -20.26 -3.37
CA ILE A 10 20.38 -21.32 -2.89
C ILE A 10 19.40 -20.78 -1.83
N GLY A 11 19.88 -19.90 -0.94
CA GLY A 11 19.05 -19.22 0.06
C GLY A 11 17.99 -18.30 -0.58
N ARG A 12 18.38 -17.56 -1.63
CA ARG A 12 17.48 -16.69 -2.41
C ARG A 12 16.41 -17.48 -3.15
N GLU A 13 16.74 -18.59 -3.78
CA GLU A 13 15.77 -19.42 -4.51
C GLU A 13 14.73 -20.07 -3.60
N ARG A 14 15.05 -20.30 -2.32
CA ARG A 14 14.12 -20.81 -1.31
C ARG A 14 13.22 -19.74 -0.70
N MET A 15 13.54 -18.46 -0.86
CA MET A 15 12.75 -17.36 -0.32
C MET A 15 11.53 -17.11 -1.21
N ARG A 16 10.38 -16.84 -0.60
CA ARG A 16 9.16 -16.48 -1.34
C ARG A 16 9.37 -15.17 -2.13
N PHE A 17 8.66 -15.00 -3.21
CA PHE A 17 8.85 -13.87 -4.13
C PHE A 17 8.72 -12.51 -3.43
N PHE A 18 7.67 -12.32 -2.63
CA PHE A 18 7.48 -11.07 -1.89
C PHE A 18 8.63 -10.78 -0.91
N GLU A 19 9.16 -11.81 -0.25
CA GLU A 19 10.30 -11.64 0.65
C GLU A 19 11.58 -11.27 -0.12
N ARG A 20 11.76 -11.75 -1.35
CA ARG A 20 12.88 -11.32 -2.22
C ARG A 20 12.75 -9.85 -2.60
N LEU A 21 11.53 -9.37 -2.94
CA LEU A 21 11.26 -7.96 -3.20
C LEU A 21 11.60 -7.10 -1.97
N LYS A 22 11.12 -7.49 -0.79
CA LYS A 22 11.42 -6.79 0.48
C LYS A 22 12.91 -6.77 0.80
N ALA A 23 13.59 -7.89 0.66
CA ALA A 23 15.02 -7.97 0.92
C ALA A 23 15.83 -7.04 -0.01
N ALA A 24 15.44 -6.98 -1.29
CA ALA A 24 16.08 -6.10 -2.25
C ALA A 24 15.77 -4.60 -2.02
N ALA A 25 14.63 -4.28 -1.39
CA ALA A 25 14.18 -2.94 -1.05
C ALA A 25 14.26 -2.66 0.47
N SER A 26 15.12 -3.36 1.21
CA SER A 26 15.09 -3.38 2.67
C SER A 26 15.27 -2.00 3.32
N ALA A 27 16.07 -1.12 2.72
CA ALA A 27 16.27 0.24 3.21
C ALA A 27 14.99 1.07 3.05
N GLU A 28 14.41 1.07 1.86
CA GLU A 28 13.17 1.80 1.53
C GLU A 28 12.00 1.24 2.35
N TRP A 29 11.88 -0.11 2.44
CA TRP A 29 10.82 -0.76 3.20
C TRP A 29 10.84 -0.39 4.68
N ARG A 30 12.04 -0.32 5.28
CA ARG A 30 12.18 0.12 6.67
C ARG A 30 11.75 1.58 6.86
N VAL A 31 12.22 2.50 6.00
CA VAL A 31 11.84 3.92 6.07
C VAL A 31 10.33 4.08 5.92
N TYR A 32 9.71 3.34 4.99
CA TYR A 32 8.26 3.32 4.79
C TYR A 32 7.50 2.81 6.01
N THR A 33 7.86 1.62 6.51
CA THR A 33 7.10 0.98 7.59
C THR A 33 7.37 1.57 8.98
N GLU A 34 8.50 2.28 9.16
CA GLU A 34 8.89 2.91 10.42
C GLU A 34 8.83 4.45 10.33
N HIS A 35 8.05 5.00 9.41
CA HIS A 35 7.98 6.43 9.17
C HIS A 35 7.54 7.21 10.42
N PRO A 36 8.11 8.43 10.69
CA PRO A 36 7.70 9.27 11.83
C PRO A 36 6.20 9.56 11.89
N PHE A 37 5.55 9.75 10.75
CA PHE A 37 4.09 9.95 10.65
C PHE A 37 3.32 8.80 11.32
N THR A 38 3.62 7.55 10.93
CA THR A 38 2.93 6.37 11.47
C THR A 38 3.30 6.12 12.93
N ASN A 39 4.55 6.39 13.33
CA ASN A 39 4.97 6.29 14.72
C ASN A 39 4.21 7.30 15.60
N ALA A 40 4.11 8.56 15.17
CA ALA A 40 3.35 9.59 15.89
C ALA A 40 1.85 9.26 16.01
N MET A 41 1.27 8.55 15.01
CA MET A 41 -0.10 8.01 15.13
C MET A 41 -0.21 7.01 16.27
N ALA A 42 0.73 6.06 16.39
CA ALA A 42 0.70 5.07 17.46
C ALA A 42 0.85 5.71 18.84
N ASP A 43 1.66 6.78 18.95
CA ASP A 43 1.85 7.53 20.19
C ASP A 43 0.68 8.48 20.52
N GLY A 44 -0.27 8.66 19.59
CA GLY A 44 -1.35 9.65 19.72
C GLY A 44 -0.86 11.10 19.62
N LEU A 45 0.36 11.31 19.11
CA LEU A 45 1.04 12.62 19.06
C LEU A 45 1.07 13.24 17.65
N LEU A 46 0.55 12.55 16.64
CA LEU A 46 0.45 13.13 15.30
C LEU A 46 -0.45 14.36 15.33
N VAL A 47 -0.01 15.46 14.71
CA VAL A 47 -0.83 16.68 14.58
C VAL A 47 -2.06 16.37 13.73
N GLU A 48 -3.24 16.81 14.19
CA GLU A 48 -4.52 16.53 13.50
C GLU A 48 -4.51 17.01 12.04
N ALA A 49 -3.93 18.16 11.76
CA ALA A 49 -3.82 18.69 10.40
C ALA A 49 -3.04 17.74 9.47
N ALA A 50 -2.00 17.06 9.97
CA ALA A 50 -1.26 16.04 9.22
C ALA A 50 -2.15 14.86 8.84
N PHE A 51 -2.90 14.33 9.80
CA PHE A 51 -3.79 13.19 9.57
C PHE A 51 -4.96 13.54 8.66
N ARG A 52 -5.56 14.73 8.87
CA ARG A 52 -6.63 15.23 8.01
C ARG A 52 -6.15 15.38 6.57
N HIS A 53 -4.99 15.99 6.35
CA HIS A 53 -4.41 16.13 5.00
C HIS A 53 -4.16 14.76 4.37
N TYR A 54 -3.54 13.83 5.10
CA TYR A 54 -3.35 12.47 4.65
C TYR A 54 -4.67 11.81 4.21
N LEU A 55 -5.73 11.85 5.03
CA LEU A 55 -7.00 11.21 4.70
C LEU A 55 -7.69 11.79 3.47
N VAL A 56 -7.60 13.11 3.26
CA VAL A 56 -8.12 13.75 2.05
C VAL A 56 -7.35 13.26 0.81
N GLN A 57 -6.04 13.18 0.91
CA GLN A 57 -5.19 12.71 -0.20
C GLN A 57 -5.34 11.21 -0.43
N ASP A 58 -5.55 10.44 0.62
CA ASP A 58 -5.78 9.01 0.55
C ASP A 58 -7.14 8.68 -0.10
N TYR A 59 -8.18 9.48 0.18
CA TYR A 59 -9.45 9.38 -0.56
C TYR A 59 -9.26 9.54 -2.08
N LEU A 60 -8.48 10.55 -2.50
CA LEU A 60 -8.16 10.76 -3.92
C LEU A 60 -7.31 9.63 -4.49
N PHE A 61 -6.36 9.11 -3.70
CA PHE A 61 -5.56 7.94 -4.05
C PHE A 61 -6.45 6.73 -4.28
N LEU A 62 -7.41 6.43 -3.41
CA LEU A 62 -8.30 5.29 -3.50
C LEU A 62 -9.14 5.28 -4.78
N ILE A 63 -9.53 6.45 -5.30
CA ILE A 63 -10.21 6.56 -6.60
C ILE A 63 -9.33 5.99 -7.73
N GLU A 64 -8.06 6.38 -7.76
CA GLU A 64 -7.11 5.90 -8.76
C GLU A 64 -6.70 4.44 -8.50
N PHE A 65 -6.65 4.04 -7.24
CA PHE A 65 -6.40 2.67 -6.83
C PHE A 65 -7.50 1.71 -7.30
N ALA A 66 -8.77 2.14 -7.21
CA ALA A 66 -9.91 1.44 -7.78
C ALA A 66 -9.75 1.27 -9.31
N ARG A 67 -9.26 2.31 -10.02
CA ARG A 67 -8.92 2.20 -11.45
C ARG A 67 -7.82 1.19 -11.73
N ALA A 68 -6.81 1.12 -10.88
CA ALA A 68 -5.74 0.13 -10.99
C ALA A 68 -6.27 -1.31 -10.81
N TYR A 69 -7.21 -1.52 -9.88
CA TYR A 69 -7.88 -2.82 -9.74
C TYR A 69 -8.82 -3.14 -10.91
N ALA A 70 -9.51 -2.16 -11.49
CA ALA A 70 -10.26 -2.35 -12.73
C ALA A 70 -9.34 -2.74 -13.89
N LEU A 71 -8.15 -2.14 -13.97
CA LEU A 71 -7.11 -2.52 -14.92
C LEU A 71 -6.58 -3.96 -14.64
N ALA A 72 -6.46 -4.35 -13.37
CA ALA A 72 -6.09 -5.71 -13.00
C ALA A 72 -7.15 -6.72 -13.46
N VAL A 73 -8.45 -6.40 -13.34
CA VAL A 73 -9.55 -7.21 -13.89
C VAL A 73 -9.38 -7.36 -15.41
N TYR A 74 -9.13 -6.27 -16.12
CA TYR A 74 -8.95 -6.29 -17.57
C TYR A 74 -7.74 -7.13 -18.00
N LYS A 75 -6.63 -7.04 -17.27
CA LYS A 75 -5.36 -7.74 -17.60
C LYS A 75 -5.32 -9.19 -17.12
N ALA A 76 -6.24 -9.62 -16.28
CA ALA A 76 -6.25 -10.97 -15.74
C ALA A 76 -6.52 -12.02 -16.83
N PRO A 77 -5.58 -12.93 -17.13
CA PRO A 77 -5.75 -13.91 -18.20
C PRO A 77 -6.65 -15.09 -17.78
N LYS A 78 -6.87 -15.28 -16.48
CA LYS A 78 -7.68 -16.36 -15.94
C LYS A 78 -8.89 -15.81 -15.18
N LEU A 79 -10.03 -16.47 -15.30
CA LEU A 79 -11.26 -16.09 -14.61
C LEU A 79 -11.08 -16.03 -13.08
N ALA A 80 -10.23 -16.88 -12.51
CA ALA A 80 -9.92 -16.85 -11.07
C ALA A 80 -9.24 -15.54 -10.67
N ASP A 81 -8.22 -15.11 -11.41
CA ASP A 81 -7.49 -13.86 -11.16
C ASP A 81 -8.38 -12.64 -11.41
N MET A 82 -9.26 -12.72 -12.43
CA MET A 82 -10.27 -11.68 -12.70
C MET A 82 -11.23 -11.51 -11.54
N ARG A 83 -11.75 -12.60 -10.96
CA ARG A 83 -12.64 -12.57 -9.80
C ARG A 83 -11.94 -12.01 -8.56
N GLU A 84 -10.68 -12.35 -8.35
CA GLU A 84 -9.89 -11.86 -7.24
C GLU A 84 -9.65 -10.35 -7.35
N ALA A 85 -9.29 -9.85 -8.53
CA ALA A 85 -9.15 -8.43 -8.80
C ALA A 85 -10.48 -7.67 -8.66
N ALA A 86 -11.59 -8.24 -9.14
CA ALA A 86 -12.93 -7.65 -8.99
C ALA A 86 -13.37 -7.57 -7.52
N ALA A 87 -13.05 -8.58 -6.71
CA ALA A 87 -13.33 -8.54 -5.28
C ALA A 87 -12.52 -7.45 -4.56
N GLY A 88 -11.25 -7.25 -4.95
CA GLY A 88 -10.43 -6.13 -4.46
C GLY A 88 -11.02 -4.77 -4.84
N LEU A 89 -11.46 -4.60 -6.10
CA LEU A 89 -12.15 -3.39 -6.56
C LEU A 89 -13.40 -3.08 -5.73
N SER A 90 -14.24 -4.09 -5.50
CA SER A 90 -15.45 -3.94 -4.68
C SER A 90 -15.13 -3.55 -3.23
N ALA A 91 -14.09 -4.15 -2.64
CA ALA A 91 -13.65 -3.83 -1.28
C ALA A 91 -13.21 -2.36 -1.16
N ILE A 92 -12.50 -1.83 -2.16
CA ILE A 92 -12.10 -0.42 -2.18
C ILE A 92 -13.34 0.48 -2.25
N LEU A 93 -14.23 0.23 -3.21
CA LEU A 93 -15.37 1.09 -3.47
C LEU A 93 -16.43 1.04 -2.36
N ASP A 94 -16.69 -0.15 -1.79
CA ASP A 94 -17.80 -0.39 -0.88
C ASP A 94 -17.39 -0.33 0.62
N VAL A 95 -16.11 -0.51 0.94
CA VAL A 95 -15.64 -0.54 2.32
C VAL A 95 -14.68 0.60 2.60
N GLU A 96 -13.55 0.66 1.92
CA GLU A 96 -12.47 1.59 2.23
C GLU A 96 -12.84 3.05 1.97
N MET A 97 -13.50 3.33 0.83
CA MET A 97 -14.03 4.66 0.51
C MET A 97 -15.04 5.14 1.55
N ASN A 98 -15.94 4.26 2.01
CA ASN A 98 -16.93 4.61 3.03
C ASN A 98 -16.28 4.89 4.40
N LEU A 99 -15.19 4.21 4.75
CA LEU A 99 -14.43 4.50 5.96
C LEU A 99 -13.84 5.92 5.90
N HIS A 100 -13.20 6.29 4.79
CA HIS A 100 -12.62 7.61 4.60
C HIS A 100 -13.67 8.73 4.66
N VAL A 101 -14.80 8.54 3.98
CA VAL A 101 -15.93 9.48 4.07
C VAL A 101 -16.41 9.66 5.51
N LYS A 102 -16.56 8.57 6.26
CA LYS A 102 -16.99 8.61 7.66
C LYS A 102 -15.99 9.33 8.56
N LEU A 103 -14.69 9.08 8.39
CA LEU A 103 -13.64 9.74 9.15
C LEU A 103 -13.59 11.23 8.84
N CYS A 104 -13.65 11.61 7.57
CA CYS A 104 -13.60 13.00 7.11
C CYS A 104 -14.86 13.78 7.49
N ALA A 105 -16.01 13.13 7.61
CA ALA A 105 -17.24 13.76 8.07
C ALA A 105 -17.13 14.35 9.50
N GLY A 106 -16.24 13.77 10.33
CA GLY A 106 -15.91 14.31 11.65
C GLY A 106 -15.33 15.72 11.63
N TRP A 107 -14.75 16.14 10.49
CA TRP A 107 -14.23 17.49 10.25
C TRP A 107 -15.14 18.32 9.34
N GLY A 108 -16.38 17.89 9.11
CA GLY A 108 -17.35 18.61 8.27
C GLY A 108 -17.08 18.53 6.78
N LEU A 109 -16.23 17.60 6.33
CA LEU A 109 -15.97 17.38 4.92
C LEU A 109 -17.00 16.40 4.34
N SER A 110 -17.69 16.82 3.29
CA SER A 110 -18.59 15.96 2.52
C SER A 110 -17.82 15.15 1.46
N PRO A 111 -18.39 14.06 0.91
CA PRO A 111 -17.81 13.36 -0.23
C PRO A 111 -17.51 14.28 -1.42
N HIS A 112 -18.37 15.25 -1.68
CA HIS A 112 -18.17 16.25 -2.72
C HIS A 112 -16.95 17.15 -2.47
N ASP A 113 -16.68 17.52 -1.21
CA ASP A 113 -15.49 18.31 -0.86
C ASP A 113 -14.22 17.49 -1.07
N LEU A 114 -14.25 16.19 -0.71
CA LEU A 114 -13.14 15.26 -0.90
C LEU A 114 -12.81 15.07 -2.39
N GLU A 115 -13.83 14.85 -3.24
CA GLU A 115 -13.62 14.67 -4.68
C GLU A 115 -13.08 15.90 -5.39
N ARG A 116 -13.35 17.10 -4.85
CA ARG A 116 -12.89 18.37 -5.41
C ARG A 116 -11.60 18.88 -4.83
N ALA A 117 -11.08 18.23 -3.81
CA ALA A 117 -9.80 18.58 -3.24
C ALA A 117 -8.68 18.50 -4.31
N PRO A 118 -7.76 19.47 -4.36
CA PRO A 118 -6.64 19.35 -5.28
C PRO A 118 -5.71 18.22 -4.87
N PRO A 119 -5.37 17.31 -5.79
CA PRO A 119 -4.42 16.26 -5.47
C PRO A 119 -3.03 16.84 -5.26
N ALA A 120 -2.36 16.41 -4.20
CA ALA A 120 -0.95 16.72 -3.97
C ALA A 120 -0.06 16.09 -5.05
N ILE A 121 1.14 16.62 -5.22
CA ILE A 121 2.07 16.11 -6.23
C ILE A 121 2.46 14.65 -5.94
N GLU A 122 2.57 14.29 -4.66
CA GLU A 122 2.89 12.95 -4.20
C GLU A 122 1.76 11.96 -4.55
N THR A 123 0.50 12.37 -4.36
CA THR A 123 -0.69 11.59 -4.76
C THR A 123 -0.71 11.38 -6.28
N LEU A 124 -0.47 12.44 -7.05
CA LEU A 124 -0.36 12.35 -8.51
C LEU A 124 0.79 11.44 -8.95
N ALA A 125 1.98 11.61 -8.37
CA ALA A 125 3.15 10.83 -8.74
C ALA A 125 2.90 9.33 -8.50
N TYR A 126 2.37 8.99 -7.32
CA TYR A 126 2.16 7.60 -6.96
C TYR A 126 1.06 6.94 -7.81
N THR A 127 -0.09 7.58 -7.93
CA THR A 127 -1.21 7.03 -8.70
C THR A 127 -0.87 6.87 -10.18
N ARG A 128 -0.16 7.84 -10.78
CA ARG A 128 0.28 7.77 -12.17
C ARG A 128 1.34 6.70 -12.38
N TYR A 129 2.27 6.54 -11.44
CA TYR A 129 3.26 5.47 -11.49
C TYR A 129 2.61 4.08 -11.50
N VAL A 130 1.66 3.82 -10.60
CA VAL A 130 0.94 2.53 -10.54
C VAL A 130 0.16 2.26 -11.83
N LEU A 131 -0.61 3.24 -12.30
CA LEU A 131 -1.39 3.08 -13.53
C LEU A 131 -0.50 2.91 -14.77
N ASP A 132 0.57 3.70 -14.92
CA ASP A 132 1.52 3.57 -16.03
C ASP A 132 2.22 2.21 -16.01
N THR A 133 2.66 1.74 -14.85
CA THR A 133 3.22 0.40 -14.66
C THR A 133 2.23 -0.67 -15.10
N GLY A 134 0.98 -0.55 -14.67
CA GLY A 134 -0.08 -1.47 -15.07
C GLY A 134 -0.41 -1.40 -16.55
N MET A 135 -0.44 -0.23 -17.16
CA MET A 135 -0.73 -0.07 -18.59
C MET A 135 0.37 -0.66 -19.47
N ARG A 136 1.64 -0.41 -19.15
CA ARG A 136 2.79 -0.90 -19.93
C ARG A 136 3.11 -2.37 -19.67
N GLY A 137 2.97 -2.80 -18.41
CA GLY A 137 3.32 -4.15 -17.96
C GLY A 137 2.16 -5.14 -18.05
N ASP A 138 2.38 -6.30 -17.47
CA ASP A 138 1.36 -7.32 -17.26
C ASP A 138 0.73 -7.24 -15.87
N LEU A 139 -0.11 -8.23 -15.55
CA LEU A 139 -0.76 -8.32 -14.25
C LEU A 139 0.24 -8.44 -13.09
N LEU A 140 1.36 -9.16 -13.27
CA LEU A 140 2.38 -9.30 -12.24
C LEU A 140 3.05 -7.95 -11.93
N ALA A 141 3.45 -7.20 -12.96
CA ALA A 141 4.05 -5.87 -12.79
C ALA A 141 3.10 -4.91 -12.05
N LEU A 142 1.81 -4.91 -12.40
CA LEU A 142 0.79 -4.13 -11.71
C LEU A 142 0.64 -4.55 -10.24
N GLN A 143 0.56 -5.85 -9.95
CA GLN A 143 0.42 -6.35 -8.58
C GLN A 143 1.67 -6.08 -7.73
N VAL A 144 2.87 -6.06 -8.33
CA VAL A 144 4.11 -5.64 -7.65
C VAL A 144 4.06 -4.17 -7.27
N ALA A 145 3.54 -3.29 -8.15
CA ALA A 145 3.37 -1.87 -7.86
C ALA A 145 2.30 -1.59 -6.79
N LEU A 146 1.26 -2.43 -6.70
CA LEU A 146 0.19 -2.35 -5.68
C LEU A 146 0.60 -2.93 -4.33
N ALA A 147 1.60 -3.83 -4.29
CA ALA A 147 1.95 -4.59 -3.09
C ALA A 147 2.35 -3.72 -1.88
N PRO A 148 3.11 -2.61 -2.00
CA PRO A 148 3.44 -1.76 -0.87
C PRO A 148 2.20 -1.19 -0.19
N CYS A 149 1.21 -0.71 -0.93
CA CYS A 149 -0.03 -0.18 -0.35
C CYS A 149 -0.80 -1.26 0.43
N VAL A 150 -1.08 -2.42 -0.19
CA VAL A 150 -1.93 -3.44 0.45
C VAL A 150 -1.21 -4.18 1.58
N ILE A 151 0.01 -4.66 1.30
CA ILE A 151 0.74 -5.52 2.25
C ILE A 151 1.48 -4.68 3.28
N GLY A 152 2.01 -3.53 2.87
CA GLY A 152 2.75 -2.63 3.76
C GLY A 152 1.85 -2.03 4.84
N TYR A 153 0.64 -1.59 4.52
CA TYR A 153 -0.32 -1.09 5.51
C TYR A 153 -0.64 -2.15 6.58
N ALA A 154 -0.79 -3.42 6.18
CA ALA A 154 -1.00 -4.50 7.14
C ALA A 154 0.20 -4.70 8.08
N GLU A 155 1.43 -4.64 7.56
CA GLU A 155 2.66 -4.73 8.37
C GLU A 155 2.82 -3.52 9.29
N ILE A 156 2.58 -2.30 8.78
CA ILE A 156 2.60 -1.07 9.58
C ILE A 156 1.60 -1.18 10.72
N ALA A 157 0.34 -1.45 10.41
CA ALA A 157 -0.72 -1.50 11.42
C ALA A 157 -0.48 -2.58 12.47
N ALA A 158 -0.01 -3.77 12.08
CA ALA A 158 0.36 -4.84 13.03
C ALA A 158 1.49 -4.41 13.97
N ARG A 159 2.50 -3.68 13.44
CA ARG A 159 3.60 -3.12 14.23
C ARG A 159 3.11 -2.04 15.20
N LEU A 160 2.24 -1.13 14.75
CA LEU A 160 1.67 -0.07 15.59
C LEU A 160 0.78 -0.67 16.69
N ALA A 161 -0.05 -1.64 16.35
CA ALA A 161 -0.97 -2.32 17.26
C ALA A 161 -0.28 -3.10 18.39
N ALA A 162 1.00 -3.42 18.23
CA ALA A 162 1.80 -4.04 19.29
C ALA A 162 2.20 -3.06 20.41
N ARG A 163 1.94 -1.75 20.24
CA ARG A 163 2.27 -0.71 21.21
C ARG A 163 1.06 -0.41 22.09
N PRO A 164 1.21 -0.38 23.43
CA PRO A 164 0.10 -0.10 24.34
C PRO A 164 -0.61 1.24 24.06
N GLU A 165 0.15 2.26 23.66
CA GLU A 165 -0.34 3.62 23.39
C GLU A 165 -1.29 3.66 22.18
N ALA A 166 -1.14 2.73 21.24
CA ALA A 166 -1.94 2.67 20.01
C ALA A 166 -3.45 2.52 20.30
N TYR A 167 -3.80 1.85 21.39
CA TYR A 167 -5.19 1.60 21.80
C TYR A 167 -5.63 2.41 23.02
N ALA A 168 -4.81 3.34 23.51
CA ALA A 168 -5.22 4.22 24.59
C ALA A 168 -6.53 4.97 24.23
N GLU A 169 -7.43 5.15 25.19
CA GLU A 169 -8.69 5.87 24.94
C GLU A 169 -8.48 7.29 24.44
N THR A 170 -7.36 7.89 24.85
CA THR A 170 -6.94 9.24 24.44
C THR A 170 -6.31 9.30 23.06
N ASN A 171 -5.98 8.16 22.43
CA ASN A 171 -5.39 8.15 21.09
C ASN A 171 -6.48 8.36 20.02
N PRO A 172 -6.48 9.50 19.31
CA PRO A 172 -7.50 9.79 18.31
C PRO A 172 -7.38 8.92 17.04
N TYR A 173 -6.22 8.27 16.85
CA TYR A 173 -5.91 7.45 15.66
C TYR A 173 -6.14 5.97 15.88
N ARG A 174 -6.58 5.55 17.08
CA ARG A 174 -6.83 4.15 17.42
C ARG A 174 -7.79 3.45 16.45
N GLY A 175 -8.76 4.17 15.90
CA GLY A 175 -9.73 3.63 14.94
C GLY A 175 -9.06 3.22 13.63
N TRP A 176 -8.16 4.04 13.09
CA TRP A 176 -7.38 3.72 11.91
C TRP A 176 -6.46 2.50 12.16
N ILE A 177 -5.76 2.50 13.29
CA ILE A 177 -4.88 1.38 13.65
C ILE A 177 -5.67 0.08 13.78
N ALA A 178 -6.83 0.12 14.46
CA ALA A 178 -7.69 -1.03 14.65
C ALA A 178 -8.23 -1.60 13.33
N GLU A 179 -8.56 -0.74 12.37
CA GLU A 179 -9.05 -1.16 11.04
C GLU A 179 -7.99 -1.96 10.29
N TYR A 180 -6.80 -1.38 10.11
CA TYR A 180 -5.73 -2.00 9.33
C TYR A 180 -5.01 -3.15 10.07
N ALA A 181 -5.00 -3.16 11.41
CA ALA A 181 -4.52 -4.29 12.21
C ALA A 181 -5.58 -5.38 12.41
N GLY A 182 -6.84 -5.10 12.11
CA GLY A 182 -7.95 -6.01 12.28
C GLY A 182 -7.87 -7.25 11.39
N ALA A 183 -8.43 -8.37 11.87
CA ALA A 183 -8.42 -9.63 11.15
C ALA A 183 -8.95 -9.54 9.70
N PRO A 184 -9.99 -8.73 9.38
CA PRO A 184 -10.45 -8.58 8.01
C PRO A 184 -9.38 -8.04 7.08
N TYR A 185 -8.71 -6.93 7.42
CA TYR A 185 -7.67 -6.33 6.58
C TYR A 185 -6.42 -7.22 6.49
N GLN A 186 -6.01 -7.84 7.59
CA GLN A 186 -4.90 -8.80 7.60
C GLN A 186 -5.17 -10.00 6.66
N ALA A 187 -6.41 -10.43 6.57
CA ALA A 187 -6.81 -11.47 5.63
C ALA A 187 -6.76 -10.99 4.16
N VAL A 188 -7.10 -9.73 3.88
CA VAL A 188 -6.95 -9.12 2.55
C VAL A 188 -5.47 -9.08 2.15
N ALA A 189 -4.59 -8.60 3.02
CA ALA A 189 -3.15 -8.55 2.77
C ALA A 189 -2.54 -9.96 2.56
N ALA A 190 -2.96 -10.94 3.36
CA ALA A 190 -2.52 -12.33 3.18
C ALA A 190 -2.96 -12.92 1.82
N LYS A 191 -4.18 -12.62 1.38
CA LYS A 191 -4.66 -13.03 0.05
C LYS A 191 -3.89 -12.34 -1.07
N ALA A 192 -3.65 -11.03 -0.95
CA ALA A 192 -2.86 -10.27 -1.93
C ALA A 192 -1.43 -10.85 -2.05
N ARG A 193 -0.78 -11.17 -0.92
CA ARG A 193 0.52 -11.85 -0.92
C ARG A 193 0.46 -13.21 -1.61
N ALA A 194 -0.52 -14.05 -1.29
CA ALA A 194 -0.68 -15.36 -1.92
C ALA A 194 -0.94 -15.24 -3.44
N HIS A 195 -1.72 -14.23 -3.85
CA HIS A 195 -1.96 -13.95 -5.26
C HIS A 195 -0.67 -13.54 -5.98
N LEU A 196 0.11 -12.64 -5.38
CA LEU A 196 1.40 -12.20 -5.91
C LEU A 196 2.38 -13.37 -6.11
N GLU A 197 2.46 -14.30 -5.13
CA GLU A 197 3.28 -15.52 -5.25
C GLU A 197 2.84 -16.38 -6.43
N ARG A 198 1.53 -16.63 -6.58
CA ARG A 198 1.00 -17.43 -7.72
C ARG A 198 1.27 -16.78 -9.08
N LEU A 199 1.18 -15.46 -9.16
CA LEU A 199 1.51 -14.73 -10.38
C LEU A 199 3.02 -14.82 -10.67
N ALA A 200 3.85 -14.69 -9.64
CA ALA A 200 5.30 -14.80 -9.79
C ALA A 200 5.71 -16.21 -10.26
N ASP A 201 5.10 -17.26 -9.74
CA ASP A 201 5.33 -18.64 -10.18
C ASP A 201 4.99 -18.82 -11.68
N SER A 202 4.03 -18.06 -12.19
CA SER A 202 3.54 -18.19 -13.59
C SER A 202 4.25 -17.24 -14.57
N TYR A 203 4.67 -16.05 -14.13
CA TYR A 203 5.07 -14.95 -15.01
C TYR A 203 6.44 -14.33 -14.68
N SER A 204 7.06 -14.69 -13.54
CA SER A 204 8.40 -14.23 -13.22
C SER A 204 9.45 -15.14 -13.86
N THR A 205 10.57 -14.53 -14.26
CA THR A 205 11.78 -15.22 -14.71
C THR A 205 12.98 -14.54 -14.06
N PRO A 206 14.14 -15.22 -13.94
CA PRO A 206 15.36 -14.58 -13.41
C PRO A 206 15.75 -13.30 -14.16
N ALA A 207 15.53 -13.26 -15.46
CA ALA A 207 15.81 -12.08 -16.30
C ALA A 207 14.89 -10.90 -15.97
N ARG A 208 13.67 -11.17 -15.50
CA ARG A 208 12.64 -10.17 -15.18
C ARG A 208 12.69 -9.69 -13.73
N GLU A 209 13.34 -10.44 -12.86
CA GLU A 209 13.33 -10.16 -11.43
C GLU A 209 13.91 -8.78 -11.10
N ALA A 210 14.94 -8.33 -11.81
CA ALA A 210 15.52 -7.00 -11.63
C ALA A 210 14.51 -5.87 -11.93
N GLU A 211 13.69 -6.02 -12.99
CA GLU A 211 12.63 -5.09 -13.33
C GLU A 211 11.55 -5.04 -12.23
N LEU A 212 11.09 -6.21 -11.77
CA LEU A 212 10.07 -6.32 -10.73
C LEU A 212 10.55 -5.73 -9.38
N ILE A 213 11.81 -5.95 -9.04
CA ILE A 213 12.44 -5.30 -7.87
C ILE A 213 12.46 -3.77 -8.04
N ALA A 214 12.81 -3.26 -9.22
CA ALA A 214 12.81 -1.82 -9.47
C ALA A 214 11.40 -1.22 -9.33
N ILE A 215 10.38 -1.90 -9.84
CA ILE A 215 8.97 -1.50 -9.68
C ILE A 215 8.59 -1.45 -8.20
N PHE A 216 8.91 -2.49 -7.44
CA PHE A 216 8.59 -2.55 -6.00
C PHE A 216 9.30 -1.46 -5.20
N LYS A 217 10.59 -1.24 -5.47
CA LYS A 217 11.37 -0.17 -4.83
C LYS A 217 10.77 1.20 -5.07
N GLU A 218 10.45 1.51 -6.32
CA GLU A 218 9.90 2.82 -6.67
C GLU A 218 8.50 3.02 -6.06
N ALA A 219 7.62 2.02 -6.10
CA ALA A 219 6.34 2.07 -5.42
C ALA A 219 6.50 2.28 -3.90
N THR A 220 7.47 1.60 -3.26
CA THR A 220 7.78 1.79 -1.83
C THR A 220 8.30 3.20 -1.53
N ARG A 221 9.12 3.79 -2.42
CA ARG A 221 9.56 5.19 -2.28
C ARG A 221 8.41 6.16 -2.38
N LEU A 222 7.45 5.91 -3.26
CA LEU A 222 6.25 6.74 -3.41
C LEU A 222 5.33 6.65 -2.18
N GLU A 223 5.29 5.51 -1.50
CA GLU A 223 4.65 5.39 -0.17
C GLU A 223 5.34 6.25 0.89
N ILE A 224 6.68 6.27 0.90
CA ILE A 224 7.44 7.15 1.81
C ILE A 224 7.06 8.60 1.58
N GLU A 225 7.05 9.05 0.32
CA GLU A 225 6.68 10.42 -0.03
C GLU A 225 5.22 10.74 0.33
N PHE A 226 4.33 9.74 0.27
CA PHE A 226 2.93 9.90 0.68
C PHE A 226 2.81 10.14 2.20
N TRP A 227 3.55 9.39 3.03
CA TRP A 227 3.64 9.69 4.47
C TRP A 227 4.30 11.04 4.74
N GLU A 228 5.37 11.36 4.01
CA GLU A 228 6.09 12.62 4.15
C GLU A 228 5.23 13.84 3.78
N MET A 229 4.36 13.71 2.79
CA MET A 229 3.37 14.72 2.43
C MET A 229 2.46 15.06 3.63
N GLY A 230 1.88 14.03 4.27
CA GLY A 230 1.08 14.21 5.48
C GLY A 230 1.89 14.80 6.63
N TRP A 231 3.11 14.32 6.84
CA TRP A 231 4.02 14.82 7.89
C TRP A 231 4.33 16.30 7.74
N ARG A 232 4.67 16.73 6.53
CA ARG A 232 4.95 18.15 6.23
C ARG A 232 3.72 19.06 6.39
N ALA A 233 2.52 18.57 6.10
CA ALA A 233 1.30 19.34 6.30
C ALA A 233 1.10 19.69 7.80
N GLY A 234 1.42 18.76 8.70
CA GLY A 234 1.36 19.03 10.15
C GLY A 234 2.41 20.04 10.65
N GLN A 235 3.53 20.19 9.93
CA GLN A 235 4.60 21.13 10.33
C GLN A 235 4.32 22.56 9.88
N ARG A 236 3.49 22.76 8.86
CA ARG A 236 3.17 24.09 8.30
C ARG A 236 2.17 24.88 9.13
N GLY A 237 1.45 24.25 10.07
CA GLY A 237 0.53 24.92 10.98
C GLY A 237 -0.73 25.48 10.30
N ASP A 238 -1.15 24.88 9.19
CA ASP A 238 -2.36 25.25 8.44
C ASP A 238 -3.63 24.61 9.02
#